data_d034136896cdd63e8ca014fca3f1908e
#
_entry.id   d034136896cdd63e8ca014fca3f1908e
#
_cell.length_a   1.000
_cell.length_b   1.000
_cell.length_c   1.000
_cell.angle_alpha   90.00
_cell.angle_beta   90.00
_cell.angle_gamma   90.00
#
_symmetry.space_group_name_H-M   'P 1'
#
loop_
_entity.id
_entity.type
_entity.pdbx_description
1 polymer ?
#
loop_
_entity_poly.entity_id
_entity_poly.type
_entity_poly.pdbx_seq_one_letter_code
_entity_poly.pdbx_strand_id
1 'polypeptide(L)'
;MFITILLAAIIVLLLVIIFVSRGIMQHRLDTEIYSKNQLVSKVNSLRSEVAALRSEKINDDKQQHHYGIRKAKQELNAILEKFKEVGKINFFQIISTGNLAVKHPLFEQLRSFDYIVITDKGLLNIEVKNWQEKTFYHFSAEPENDIEVKNESLDQIVGRYIVNQYQSQFQSSRKDIYTFTEKIKNNRVEFDFYDHDPYLSAAVNSKELKDAYEKQFNKKITSVGVVYFSDGSINIIDGPAEREKYVATASSKRSLKDAVEEMIVQSKHDISEKDSEVIINYLDQ
;
A
#
# COMPACT_ATOMS: atom_id res chain seq x y z
N MET A 1 -69.99 9.38 -6.38
CA MET A 1 -69.45 9.86 -7.68
C MET A 1 -68.38 10.99 -7.49
N PHE A 2 -68.67 12.08 -6.78
CA PHE A 2 -67.75 13.21 -6.60
C PHE A 2 -66.49 12.82 -5.85
N ILE A 3 -66.57 12.04 -4.75
CA ILE A 3 -65.46 11.59 -3.95
C ILE A 3 -64.50 10.66 -4.72
N THR A 4 -65.02 9.80 -5.60
CA THR A 4 -64.22 8.89 -6.42
C THR A 4 -63.44 9.66 -7.50
N ILE A 5 -64.03 10.70 -8.08
CA ILE A 5 -63.32 11.58 -9.04
C ILE A 5 -62.22 12.38 -8.35
N LEU A 6 -62.50 12.90 -7.15
CA LEU A 6 -61.51 13.63 -6.36
C LEU A 6 -60.32 12.73 -5.99
N LEU A 7 -60.60 11.50 -5.56
CA LEU A 7 -59.54 10.52 -5.19
C LEU A 7 -58.67 10.14 -6.40
N ALA A 8 -59.30 9.93 -7.55
CA ALA A 8 -58.59 9.67 -8.81
C ALA A 8 -57.67 10.84 -9.22
N ALA A 9 -58.15 12.09 -9.06
CA ALA A 9 -57.35 13.27 -9.35
C ALA A 9 -56.12 13.40 -8.42
N ILE A 10 -56.27 13.08 -7.12
CA ILE A 10 -55.14 13.07 -6.17
C ILE A 10 -54.12 12.01 -6.55
N ILE A 11 -54.55 10.81 -6.93
CA ILE A 11 -53.62 9.74 -7.33
C ILE A 11 -52.84 10.15 -8.58
N VAL A 12 -53.48 10.72 -9.57
CA VAL A 12 -52.82 11.22 -10.78
C VAL A 12 -51.79 12.32 -10.43
N LEU A 13 -52.16 13.24 -9.55
CA LEU A 13 -51.26 14.30 -9.11
C LEU A 13 -50.01 13.73 -8.40
N LEU A 14 -50.18 12.75 -7.51
CA LEU A 14 -49.08 12.07 -6.84
C LEU A 14 -48.15 11.33 -7.82
N LEU A 15 -48.72 10.65 -8.81
CA LEU A 15 -47.92 9.99 -9.86
C LEU A 15 -47.09 10.98 -10.67
N VAL A 16 -47.66 12.13 -11.01
CA VAL A 16 -46.91 13.20 -11.71
C VAL A 16 -45.77 13.74 -10.85
N ILE A 17 -46.01 13.98 -9.55
CA ILE A 17 -44.99 14.45 -8.63
C ILE A 17 -43.84 13.43 -8.52
N ILE A 18 -44.17 12.14 -8.39
CA ILE A 18 -43.15 11.06 -8.32
C ILE A 18 -42.34 11.00 -9.61
N PHE A 19 -43.02 11.10 -10.77
CA PHE A 19 -42.33 11.04 -12.06
C PHE A 19 -41.37 12.23 -12.27
N VAL A 20 -41.83 13.45 -11.94
CA VAL A 20 -41.02 14.67 -12.03
C VAL A 20 -39.85 14.62 -11.04
N SER A 21 -40.11 14.21 -9.80
CA SER A 21 -39.05 14.06 -8.76
C SER A 21 -37.97 13.05 -9.20
N ARG A 22 -38.38 11.92 -9.78
CA ARG A 22 -37.46 10.90 -10.29
C ARG A 22 -36.62 11.42 -11.47
N GLY A 23 -37.23 12.19 -12.37
CA GLY A 23 -36.51 12.85 -13.48
C GLY A 23 -35.46 13.86 -13.01
N ILE A 24 -35.83 14.68 -12.02
CA ILE A 24 -34.91 15.66 -11.42
C ILE A 24 -33.75 14.95 -10.72
N MET A 25 -34.01 13.85 -10.00
CA MET A 25 -32.98 13.09 -9.28
C MET A 25 -32.04 12.39 -10.26
N GLN A 26 -32.54 11.80 -11.34
CA GLN A 26 -31.70 11.23 -12.40
C GLN A 26 -30.83 12.30 -13.06
N HIS A 27 -31.40 13.45 -13.40
CA HIS A 27 -30.62 14.54 -14.00
C HIS A 27 -29.54 15.08 -13.09
N ARG A 28 -29.78 15.15 -11.77
CA ARG A 28 -28.74 15.51 -10.78
C ARG A 28 -27.64 14.47 -10.71
N LEU A 29 -27.98 13.18 -10.69
CA LEU A 29 -27.02 12.07 -10.72
C LEU A 29 -26.16 12.11 -11.98
N ASP A 30 -26.76 12.25 -13.15
CA ASP A 30 -26.06 12.33 -14.42
C ASP A 30 -25.12 13.54 -14.49
N THR A 31 -25.56 14.69 -13.97
CA THR A 31 -24.73 15.90 -13.88
C THR A 31 -23.55 15.72 -12.92
N GLU A 32 -23.78 15.04 -11.80
CA GLU A 32 -22.73 14.75 -10.81
C GLU A 32 -21.69 13.75 -11.36
N ILE A 33 -22.16 12.68 -12.01
CA ILE A 33 -21.29 11.71 -12.69
C ILE A 33 -20.48 12.39 -13.80
N TYR A 34 -21.12 13.23 -14.60
CA TYR A 34 -20.42 13.98 -15.65
C TYR A 34 -19.37 14.94 -15.07
N SER A 35 -19.69 15.66 -14.01
CA SER A 35 -18.77 16.56 -13.31
C SER A 35 -17.59 15.80 -12.71
N LYS A 36 -17.85 14.65 -12.07
CA LYS A 36 -16.78 13.77 -11.54
C LYS A 36 -15.87 13.25 -12.66
N ASN A 37 -16.47 12.81 -13.77
CA ASN A 37 -15.69 12.34 -14.93
C ASN A 37 -14.83 13.46 -15.55
N GLN A 38 -15.34 14.68 -15.63
CA GLN A 38 -14.57 15.84 -16.08
C GLN A 38 -13.43 16.17 -15.13
N LEU A 39 -13.67 16.15 -13.81
CA LEU A 39 -12.66 16.37 -12.79
C LEU A 39 -11.55 15.30 -12.86
N VAL A 40 -11.93 14.03 -12.94
CA VAL A 40 -10.97 12.93 -13.12
C VAL A 40 -10.13 13.11 -14.39
N SER A 41 -10.77 13.43 -15.50
CA SER A 41 -10.08 13.70 -16.78
C SER A 41 -9.11 14.88 -16.66
N LYS A 42 -9.50 15.97 -15.99
CA LYS A 42 -8.66 17.15 -15.79
C LYS A 42 -7.49 16.88 -14.86
N VAL A 43 -7.72 16.14 -13.76
CA VAL A 43 -6.64 15.72 -12.85
C VAL A 43 -5.66 14.83 -13.60
N ASN A 44 -6.16 13.87 -14.38
CA ASN A 44 -5.30 12.98 -15.16
C ASN A 44 -4.51 13.76 -16.22
N SER A 45 -5.11 14.75 -16.88
CA SER A 45 -4.41 15.63 -17.84
C SER A 45 -3.30 16.44 -17.16
N LEU A 46 -3.60 17.05 -16.01
CA LEU A 46 -2.58 17.82 -15.26
C LEU A 46 -1.46 16.92 -14.73
N ARG A 47 -1.78 15.72 -14.25
CA ARG A 47 -0.78 14.74 -13.83
C ARG A 47 0.09 14.28 -15.00
N SER A 48 -0.51 14.08 -16.19
CA SER A 48 0.25 13.75 -17.40
C SER A 48 1.19 14.86 -17.83
N GLU A 49 0.77 16.13 -17.72
CA GLU A 49 1.58 17.28 -18.03
C GLU A 49 2.76 17.42 -17.05
N VAL A 50 2.52 17.28 -15.76
CA VAL A 50 3.56 17.29 -14.72
C VAL A 50 4.57 16.17 -14.94
N ALA A 51 4.12 14.96 -15.28
CA ALA A 51 5.05 13.86 -15.54
C ALA A 51 5.77 13.97 -16.87
N ALA A 52 5.14 14.53 -17.93
CA ALA A 52 5.84 14.82 -19.19
C ALA A 52 6.97 15.83 -18.98
N LEU A 53 6.75 16.89 -18.19
CA LEU A 53 7.78 17.85 -17.81
C LEU A 53 8.91 17.24 -16.96
N ARG A 54 8.61 16.16 -16.22
CA ARG A 54 9.58 15.44 -15.39
C ARG A 54 10.30 14.32 -16.14
N SER A 55 9.63 13.66 -17.12
CA SER A 55 10.17 12.52 -17.86
C SER A 55 11.28 12.88 -18.85
N GLU A 56 11.43 14.14 -19.22
CA GLU A 56 12.63 14.62 -19.94
C GLU A 56 13.94 14.39 -19.16
N LYS A 57 13.85 14.03 -17.88
CA LYS A 57 15.02 13.91 -16.98
C LYS A 57 15.46 12.49 -16.67
N ILE A 58 14.72 11.41 -17.00
CA ILE A 58 15.01 10.08 -16.45
C ILE A 58 14.87 8.96 -17.48
N ASN A 59 15.98 8.61 -18.09
CA ASN A 59 16.19 7.30 -18.70
C ASN A 59 16.99 6.43 -17.72
N ASP A 60 16.35 5.51 -16.98
CA ASP A 60 16.90 4.22 -16.57
C ASP A 60 16.19 3.54 -15.37
N ASP A 61 15.14 2.78 -15.62
CA ASP A 61 14.39 2.07 -14.58
C ASP A 61 15.24 1.07 -13.78
N LYS A 62 16.25 0.46 -14.37
CA LYS A 62 17.12 -0.52 -13.70
C LYS A 62 18.15 0.15 -12.77
N GLN A 63 18.76 1.25 -13.19
CA GLN A 63 19.70 1.98 -12.33
C GLN A 63 18.99 2.62 -11.14
N GLN A 64 17.75 3.06 -11.34
CA GLN A 64 16.91 3.62 -10.29
C GLN A 64 16.57 2.60 -9.20
N HIS A 65 16.22 1.36 -9.56
CA HIS A 65 15.94 0.31 -8.59
C HIS A 65 17.16 0.02 -7.71
N HIS A 66 18.34 -0.17 -8.29
CA HIS A 66 19.58 -0.35 -7.53
C HIS A 66 19.95 0.87 -6.68
N TYR A 67 19.62 2.08 -7.14
CA TYR A 67 19.83 3.29 -6.35
C TYR A 67 18.92 3.31 -5.12
N GLY A 68 17.63 3.01 -5.28
CA GLY A 68 16.66 2.96 -4.18
C GLY A 68 17.05 1.96 -3.10
N ILE A 69 17.49 0.76 -3.50
CA ILE A 69 17.97 -0.26 -2.58
C ILE A 69 19.21 0.21 -1.80
N ARG A 70 20.20 0.81 -2.48
CA ARG A 70 21.40 1.35 -1.82
C ARG A 70 21.08 2.49 -0.87
N LYS A 71 20.20 3.41 -1.27
CA LYS A 71 19.73 4.51 -0.44
C LYS A 71 19.02 3.98 0.82
N ALA A 72 18.15 3.00 0.67
CA ALA A 72 17.47 2.34 1.79
C ALA A 72 18.48 1.77 2.80
N LYS A 73 19.52 1.08 2.34
CA LYS A 73 20.58 0.55 3.20
C LYS A 73 21.32 1.66 3.96
N GLN A 74 21.66 2.75 3.27
CA GLN A 74 22.35 3.88 3.90
C GLN A 74 21.49 4.55 4.98
N GLU A 75 20.21 4.75 4.70
CA GLU A 75 19.28 5.35 5.65
C GLU A 75 19.02 4.45 6.86
N LEU A 76 18.84 3.14 6.64
CA LEU A 76 18.72 2.15 7.70
C LEU A 76 19.95 2.13 8.59
N ASN A 77 21.14 2.06 8.00
CA ASN A 77 22.39 2.06 8.76
C ASN A 77 22.51 3.31 9.64
N ALA A 78 22.23 4.49 9.07
CA ALA A 78 22.28 5.75 9.80
C ALA A 78 21.25 5.84 10.94
N ILE A 79 20.06 5.22 10.78
CA ILE A 79 19.03 5.17 11.82
C ILE A 79 19.45 4.22 12.92
N LEU A 80 19.94 3.02 12.59
CA LEU A 80 20.32 1.97 13.52
C LEU A 80 21.57 2.37 14.33
N GLU A 81 22.58 2.96 13.69
CA GLU A 81 23.73 3.53 14.40
C GLU A 81 23.30 4.54 15.45
N LYS A 82 22.40 5.46 15.08
CA LYS A 82 21.88 6.45 16.01
C LYS A 82 21.12 5.81 17.17
N PHE A 83 20.34 4.75 16.93
CA PHE A 83 19.65 4.04 18.01
C PHE A 83 20.62 3.27 18.92
N LYS A 84 21.73 2.77 18.38
CA LYS A 84 22.81 2.17 19.14
C LYS A 84 23.53 3.20 20.00
N GLU A 85 23.87 4.37 19.43
CA GLU A 85 24.51 5.48 20.19
C GLU A 85 23.69 5.95 21.38
N VAL A 86 22.35 6.03 21.23
CA VAL A 86 21.45 6.43 22.32
C VAL A 86 21.01 5.26 23.22
N GLY A 87 21.57 4.07 23.02
CA GLY A 87 21.32 2.90 23.87
C GLY A 87 19.93 2.26 23.72
N LYS A 88 19.20 2.54 22.62
CA LYS A 88 17.91 1.90 22.35
C LYS A 88 18.05 0.47 21.84
N ILE A 89 19.18 0.16 21.17
CA ILE A 89 19.60 -1.16 20.76
C ILE A 89 21.06 -1.35 21.13
N ASN A 90 21.48 -2.60 21.36
CA ASN A 90 22.88 -2.93 21.70
C ASN A 90 23.69 -3.28 20.48
N PHE A 91 23.09 -3.99 19.54
CA PHE A 91 23.71 -4.37 18.27
C PHE A 91 22.66 -4.38 17.14
N PHE A 92 23.16 -4.35 15.91
CA PHE A 92 22.36 -4.61 14.72
C PHE A 92 23.21 -5.18 13.60
N GLN A 93 22.54 -5.89 12.68
CA GLN A 93 23.12 -6.34 11.41
C GLN A 93 22.10 -6.20 10.29
N ILE A 94 22.55 -5.76 9.11
CA ILE A 94 21.73 -5.63 7.91
C ILE A 94 22.20 -6.68 6.90
N ILE A 95 21.35 -7.64 6.60
CA ILE A 95 21.60 -8.71 5.63
C ILE A 95 20.83 -8.40 4.36
N SER A 96 21.51 -8.46 3.21
CA SER A 96 20.85 -8.36 1.90
C SER A 96 20.39 -9.75 1.46
N THR A 97 19.14 -9.87 1.06
CA THR A 97 18.55 -11.16 0.65
C THR A 97 18.83 -11.50 -0.82
N GLY A 98 19.33 -10.54 -1.60
CA GLY A 98 19.61 -10.74 -3.02
C GLY A 98 20.69 -11.79 -3.34
N ASN A 99 21.49 -12.20 -2.35
CA ASN A 99 22.56 -13.20 -2.49
C ASN A 99 22.22 -14.55 -1.84
N LEU A 100 21.00 -14.73 -1.35
CA LEU A 100 20.60 -15.97 -0.69
C LEU A 100 20.62 -17.16 -1.65
N ALA A 101 21.05 -18.31 -1.16
CA ALA A 101 21.04 -19.54 -1.93
C ALA A 101 19.60 -20.00 -2.22
N VAL A 102 19.30 -20.36 -3.47
CA VAL A 102 17.98 -20.84 -3.88
C VAL A 102 17.55 -22.09 -3.11
N LYS A 103 18.50 -22.85 -2.54
CA LYS A 103 18.22 -24.05 -1.74
C LYS A 103 17.88 -23.76 -0.28
N HIS A 104 17.93 -22.50 0.15
CA HIS A 104 17.59 -22.14 1.53
C HIS A 104 16.13 -22.53 1.86
N PRO A 105 15.85 -23.17 3.01
CA PRO A 105 14.48 -23.64 3.36
C PRO A 105 13.43 -22.53 3.39
N LEU A 106 13.85 -21.30 3.69
CA LEU A 106 12.97 -20.11 3.75
C LEU A 106 13.15 -19.16 2.55
N PHE A 107 13.70 -19.70 1.43
CA PHE A 107 14.02 -18.87 0.26
C PHE A 107 12.81 -18.09 -0.26
N GLU A 108 11.65 -18.73 -0.33
CA GLU A 108 10.44 -18.09 -0.88
C GLU A 108 9.98 -16.90 -0.02
N GLN A 109 10.09 -17.00 1.30
CA GLN A 109 9.73 -15.92 2.22
C GLN A 109 10.79 -14.82 2.24
N LEU A 110 12.07 -15.20 2.25
CA LEU A 110 13.19 -14.28 2.32
C LEU A 110 13.34 -13.44 1.05
N ARG A 111 13.12 -14.03 -0.13
CA ARG A 111 13.26 -13.33 -1.41
C ARG A 111 12.23 -12.21 -1.63
N SER A 112 11.15 -12.19 -0.84
CA SER A 112 10.17 -11.11 -0.90
C SER A 112 10.69 -9.80 -0.27
N PHE A 113 11.79 -9.87 0.47
CA PHE A 113 12.41 -8.73 1.10
C PHE A 113 13.77 -8.43 0.46
N ASP A 114 14.20 -7.17 0.51
CA ASP A 114 15.52 -6.74 0.07
C ASP A 114 16.55 -6.81 1.22
N TYR A 115 16.07 -6.56 2.45
CA TYR A 115 16.87 -6.56 3.65
C TYR A 115 16.18 -7.23 4.82
N ILE A 116 16.96 -8.00 5.57
CA ILE A 116 16.62 -8.44 6.92
C ILE A 116 17.53 -7.70 7.89
N VAL A 117 16.94 -6.95 8.80
CA VAL A 117 17.67 -6.29 9.89
C VAL A 117 17.48 -7.08 11.16
N ILE A 118 18.58 -7.50 11.76
CA ILE A 118 18.61 -8.21 13.04
C ILE A 118 19.09 -7.23 14.10
N THR A 119 18.36 -7.11 15.19
CA THR A 119 18.75 -6.33 16.37
C THR A 119 18.54 -7.15 17.64
N ASP A 120 19.04 -6.67 18.76
CA ASP A 120 18.71 -7.28 20.07
C ASP A 120 17.23 -7.19 20.41
N LYS A 121 16.46 -6.31 19.75
CA LYS A 121 15.02 -6.11 19.99
C LYS A 121 14.14 -6.92 19.03
N GLY A 122 14.65 -7.41 17.93
CA GLY A 122 13.85 -8.16 16.95
C GLY A 122 14.36 -8.07 15.53
N LEU A 123 13.50 -8.47 14.60
CA LEU A 123 13.77 -8.52 13.18
C LEU A 123 12.88 -7.50 12.44
N LEU A 124 13.49 -6.78 11.47
CA LEU A 124 12.77 -6.02 10.47
C LEU A 124 12.99 -6.64 9.10
N ASN A 125 11.93 -7.02 8.43
CA ASN A 125 11.96 -7.60 7.10
C ASN A 125 11.51 -6.51 6.11
N ILE A 126 12.44 -6.00 5.30
CA ILE A 126 12.23 -4.77 4.54
C ILE A 126 12.14 -5.05 3.05
N GLU A 127 11.00 -4.76 2.48
CA GLU A 127 10.77 -4.72 1.04
C GLU A 127 10.91 -3.27 0.55
N VAL A 128 11.84 -3.01 -0.36
CA VAL A 128 12.10 -1.67 -0.90
C VAL A 128 11.38 -1.49 -2.23
N LYS A 129 10.50 -0.50 -2.29
CA LYS A 129 9.86 -0.06 -3.54
C LYS A 129 10.46 1.26 -3.97
N ASN A 130 11.10 1.28 -5.12
CA ASN A 130 11.61 2.51 -5.74
C ASN A 130 10.63 3.02 -6.81
N TRP A 131 9.47 3.51 -6.35
CA TRP A 131 8.42 4.04 -7.21
C TRP A 131 8.43 5.56 -7.16
N GLN A 132 9.38 6.14 -7.86
CA GLN A 132 9.54 7.59 -7.95
C GLN A 132 8.34 8.22 -8.64
N GLU A 133 7.85 9.31 -8.05
CA GLU A 133 6.80 10.17 -8.64
C GLU A 133 5.53 9.43 -9.07
N LYS A 134 5.26 8.26 -8.47
CA LYS A 134 4.03 7.49 -8.71
C LYS A 134 3.01 7.76 -7.61
N THR A 135 1.75 7.59 -7.95
CA THR A 135 0.68 7.45 -6.95
C THR A 135 0.38 5.97 -6.79
N PHE A 136 0.48 5.48 -5.57
CA PHE A 136 0.14 4.11 -5.19
C PHE A 136 -1.21 4.10 -4.50
N TYR A 137 -2.08 3.24 -4.96
CA TYR A 137 -3.43 3.05 -4.45
C TYR A 137 -3.57 1.69 -3.80
N HIS A 138 -4.23 1.68 -2.62
CA HIS A 138 -4.54 0.48 -1.87
C HIS A 138 -6.00 0.55 -1.39
N PHE A 139 -6.89 -0.15 -2.06
CA PHE A 139 -8.33 -0.05 -1.86
C PHE A 139 -9.00 -1.40 -1.78
N SER A 140 -9.98 -1.53 -0.87
CA SER A 140 -10.96 -2.62 -0.91
C SER A 140 -12.02 -2.36 -1.97
N ALA A 141 -12.52 -3.43 -2.59
CA ALA A 141 -13.73 -3.36 -3.40
C ALA A 141 -14.92 -3.23 -2.46
N GLU A 142 -15.61 -2.10 -2.48
CA GLU A 142 -16.83 -1.90 -1.72
C GLU A 142 -18.06 -2.26 -2.55
N PRO A 143 -19.10 -2.88 -1.95
CA PRO A 143 -20.38 -3.06 -2.62
C PRO A 143 -20.96 -1.70 -3.00
N GLU A 144 -21.54 -1.60 -4.21
CA GLU A 144 -22.07 -0.37 -4.82
C GLU A 144 -23.07 0.42 -3.95
N ASN A 145 -23.66 -0.22 -2.93
CA ASN A 145 -24.76 0.33 -2.13
C ASN A 145 -24.32 1.14 -0.89
N ASP A 146 -23.06 1.12 -0.51
CA ASP A 146 -22.55 1.75 0.73
C ASP A 146 -21.72 3.03 0.48
N ILE A 147 -21.89 3.68 -0.66
CA ILE A 147 -21.12 4.88 -0.99
C ILE A 147 -21.66 6.09 -0.21
N GLU A 148 -21.40 6.13 1.08
CA GLU A 148 -21.41 7.38 1.82
C GLU A 148 -20.11 8.16 1.54
N VAL A 149 -20.13 9.02 0.52
CA VAL A 149 -19.01 9.93 0.16
C VAL A 149 -18.92 11.06 1.20
N LYS A 150 -18.76 10.73 2.47
CA LYS A 150 -18.55 11.73 3.51
C LYS A 150 -17.05 11.87 3.79
N ASN A 151 -16.49 13.03 3.45
CA ASN A 151 -15.14 13.48 3.77
C ASN A 151 -13.97 12.77 3.03
N GLU A 152 -14.18 12.21 1.85
CA GLU A 152 -13.09 11.65 1.06
C GLU A 152 -12.34 12.72 0.27
N SER A 153 -11.03 12.52 0.15
CA SER A 153 -10.21 13.30 -0.78
C SER A 153 -10.54 12.95 -2.23
N LEU A 154 -10.24 13.85 -3.16
CA LEU A 154 -10.42 13.59 -4.59
C LEU A 154 -9.67 12.33 -5.04
N ASP A 155 -8.46 12.11 -4.50
CA ASP A 155 -7.63 10.95 -4.83
C ASP A 155 -8.27 9.64 -4.33
N GLN A 156 -8.92 9.65 -3.17
CA GLN A 156 -9.68 8.50 -2.67
C GLN A 156 -10.89 8.19 -3.55
N ILE A 157 -11.60 9.21 -4.00
CA ILE A 157 -12.73 9.05 -4.95
C ILE A 157 -12.23 8.43 -6.26
N VAL A 158 -11.09 8.90 -6.79
CA VAL A 158 -10.47 8.34 -8.00
C VAL A 158 -10.10 6.89 -7.79
N GLY A 159 -9.42 6.56 -6.68
CA GLY A 159 -9.00 5.20 -6.37
C GLY A 159 -10.17 4.23 -6.32
N ARG A 160 -11.26 4.59 -5.62
CA ARG A 160 -12.48 3.81 -5.53
C ARG A 160 -13.14 3.60 -6.89
N TYR A 161 -13.26 4.68 -7.66
CA TYR A 161 -13.84 4.59 -9.00
C TYR A 161 -13.07 3.61 -9.90
N ILE A 162 -11.75 3.69 -9.89
CA ILE A 162 -10.89 2.81 -10.69
C ILE A 162 -11.02 1.35 -10.26
N VAL A 163 -11.05 1.07 -8.95
CA VAL A 163 -11.26 -0.30 -8.43
C VAL A 163 -12.61 -0.86 -8.87
N ASN A 164 -13.70 -0.10 -8.72
CA ASN A 164 -15.03 -0.55 -9.10
C ASN A 164 -15.13 -0.79 -10.62
N GLN A 165 -14.52 0.05 -11.44
CA GLN A 165 -14.45 -0.16 -12.89
C GLN A 165 -13.65 -1.42 -13.24
N TYR A 166 -12.51 -1.63 -12.61
CA TYR A 166 -11.69 -2.82 -12.82
C TYR A 166 -12.43 -4.09 -12.42
N GLN A 167 -13.08 -4.09 -11.26
CA GLN A 167 -13.86 -5.23 -10.78
C GLN A 167 -15.03 -5.55 -11.71
N SER A 168 -15.77 -4.55 -12.17
CA SER A 168 -16.91 -4.73 -13.07
C SER A 168 -16.51 -5.27 -14.45
N GLN A 169 -15.37 -4.81 -14.99
CA GLN A 169 -14.88 -5.24 -16.31
C GLN A 169 -14.30 -6.64 -16.32
N PHE A 170 -13.58 -7.02 -15.26
CA PHE A 170 -12.85 -8.28 -15.22
C PHE A 170 -13.52 -9.35 -14.37
N GLN A 171 -14.72 -9.06 -13.80
CA GLN A 171 -15.46 -9.96 -12.90
C GLN A 171 -14.55 -10.59 -11.83
N SER A 172 -13.61 -9.79 -11.34
CA SER A 172 -12.55 -10.24 -10.43
C SER A 172 -13.12 -10.35 -9.01
N SER A 173 -13.95 -11.36 -8.78
CA SER A 173 -14.57 -11.65 -7.46
C SER A 173 -13.58 -12.22 -6.44
N ARG A 174 -12.27 -12.24 -6.74
CA ARG A 174 -11.27 -12.94 -5.92
C ARG A 174 -10.42 -12.08 -5.02
N LYS A 175 -10.50 -10.76 -5.13
CA LYS A 175 -9.66 -9.88 -4.31
C LYS A 175 -10.52 -8.97 -3.47
N ASP A 176 -10.31 -9.02 -2.17
CA ASP A 176 -10.91 -8.07 -1.24
C ASP A 176 -10.20 -6.72 -1.31
N ILE A 177 -8.90 -6.72 -1.68
CA ILE A 177 -8.04 -5.54 -1.76
C ILE A 177 -7.36 -5.49 -3.12
N TYR A 178 -7.39 -4.30 -3.73
CA TYR A 178 -6.72 -3.97 -4.98
C TYR A 178 -5.57 -3.01 -4.74
N THR A 179 -4.42 -3.34 -5.30
CA THR A 179 -3.23 -2.49 -5.29
C THR A 179 -2.84 -2.14 -6.71
N PHE A 180 -2.61 -0.87 -6.96
CA PHE A 180 -2.23 -0.39 -8.29
C PHE A 180 -1.46 0.93 -8.22
N THR A 181 -0.70 1.20 -9.27
CA THR A 181 -0.03 2.49 -9.44
C THR A 181 -0.54 3.20 -10.68
N GLU A 182 -0.54 4.52 -10.59
CA GLU A 182 -0.76 5.38 -11.73
C GLU A 182 0.50 5.44 -12.60
N LYS A 183 0.33 5.28 -13.90
CA LYS A 183 1.37 5.31 -14.91
C LYS A 183 0.94 6.18 -16.08
N ILE A 184 1.85 7.01 -16.55
CA ILE A 184 1.58 7.84 -17.72
C ILE A 184 2.31 7.25 -18.93
N LYS A 185 1.54 6.94 -19.95
CA LYS A 185 2.05 6.42 -21.20
C LYS A 185 1.36 7.11 -22.37
N ASN A 186 2.15 7.66 -23.30
CA ASN A 186 1.63 8.32 -24.51
C ASN A 186 0.58 9.41 -24.20
N ASN A 187 0.85 10.28 -23.22
CA ASN A 187 -0.05 11.33 -22.74
C ASN A 187 -1.41 10.81 -22.22
N ARG A 188 -1.47 9.55 -21.78
CA ARG A 188 -2.63 8.94 -21.12
C ARG A 188 -2.24 8.42 -19.76
N VAL A 189 -3.17 8.52 -18.83
CA VAL A 189 -3.05 7.88 -17.53
C VAL A 189 -3.50 6.43 -17.68
N GLU A 190 -2.62 5.51 -17.37
CA GLU A 190 -2.88 4.08 -17.28
C GLU A 190 -2.71 3.66 -15.82
N PHE A 191 -3.48 2.69 -15.39
CA PHE A 191 -3.37 2.14 -14.05
C PHE A 191 -2.82 0.71 -14.15
N ASP A 192 -1.67 0.47 -13.52
CA ASP A 192 -1.04 -0.85 -13.44
C ASP A 192 -1.51 -1.53 -12.15
N PHE A 193 -2.32 -2.59 -12.29
CA PHE A 193 -2.78 -3.40 -11.17
C PHE A 193 -1.75 -4.49 -10.85
N TYR A 194 -1.51 -4.68 -9.54
CA TYR A 194 -0.61 -5.71 -9.05
C TYR A 194 -1.37 -6.98 -8.67
N ASP A 195 -0.80 -8.12 -9.02
CA ASP A 195 -1.38 -9.41 -8.64
C ASP A 195 -1.25 -9.69 -7.14
N HIS A 196 -0.27 -9.06 -6.48
CA HIS A 196 0.00 -9.25 -5.07
C HIS A 196 -0.01 -7.90 -4.35
N ASP A 197 -0.70 -7.87 -3.22
CA ASP A 197 -0.64 -6.75 -2.29
C ASP A 197 0.71 -6.78 -1.55
N PRO A 198 1.55 -5.73 -1.67
CA PRO A 198 2.84 -5.69 -0.98
C PRO A 198 2.68 -5.71 0.54
N TYR A 199 1.63 -5.12 1.09
CA TYR A 199 1.40 -5.13 2.54
C TYR A 199 1.02 -6.52 3.05
N LEU A 200 0.09 -7.20 2.37
CA LEU A 200 -0.28 -8.57 2.70
C LEU A 200 0.90 -9.52 2.53
N SER A 201 1.67 -9.37 1.44
CA SER A 201 2.87 -10.17 1.20
C SER A 201 3.90 -9.98 2.31
N ALA A 202 4.20 -8.73 2.68
CA ALA A 202 5.13 -8.45 3.77
C ALA A 202 4.64 -8.98 5.12
N ALA A 203 3.32 -8.90 5.41
CA ALA A 203 2.73 -9.43 6.65
C ALA A 203 2.87 -10.94 6.74
N VAL A 204 2.42 -11.64 5.70
CA VAL A 204 2.44 -13.12 5.65
C VAL A 204 3.88 -13.64 5.75
N ASN A 205 4.78 -13.12 4.90
CA ASN A 205 6.17 -13.58 4.89
C ASN A 205 6.92 -13.26 6.19
N SER A 206 6.68 -12.08 6.79
CA SER A 206 7.26 -11.75 8.11
C SER A 206 6.76 -12.67 9.22
N LYS A 207 5.48 -13.05 9.17
CA LYS A 207 4.91 -14.00 10.13
C LYS A 207 5.50 -15.39 9.94
N GLU A 208 5.58 -15.89 8.71
CA GLU A 208 6.16 -17.20 8.41
C GLU A 208 7.64 -17.27 8.81
N LEU A 209 8.42 -16.23 8.54
CA LEU A 209 9.80 -16.13 9.00
C LEU A 209 9.89 -16.15 10.52
N LYS A 210 9.05 -15.39 11.21
CA LYS A 210 8.97 -15.39 12.66
C LYS A 210 8.71 -16.80 13.20
N ASP A 211 7.65 -17.46 12.68
CA ASP A 211 7.24 -18.79 13.13
C ASP A 211 8.36 -19.83 12.90
N ALA A 212 9.05 -19.73 11.75
CA ALA A 212 10.19 -20.57 11.43
C ALA A 212 11.37 -20.36 12.39
N TYR A 213 11.72 -19.12 12.70
CA TYR A 213 12.78 -18.79 13.65
C TYR A 213 12.40 -19.21 15.08
N GLU A 214 11.18 -18.95 15.52
CA GLU A 214 10.72 -19.38 16.85
C GLU A 214 10.78 -20.90 17.00
N LYS A 215 10.42 -21.63 15.95
CA LYS A 215 10.53 -23.10 15.92
C LYS A 215 11.96 -23.59 15.92
N GLN A 216 12.81 -22.98 15.08
CA GLN A 216 14.22 -23.39 14.93
C GLN A 216 15.04 -23.14 16.19
N PHE A 217 14.84 -22.00 16.84
CA PHE A 217 15.64 -21.57 17.99
C PHE A 217 14.95 -21.75 19.34
N ASN A 218 13.68 -22.19 19.34
CA ASN A 218 12.84 -22.35 20.53
C ASN A 218 12.76 -21.07 21.39
N LYS A 219 12.72 -19.91 20.74
CA LYS A 219 12.69 -18.59 21.36
C LYS A 219 11.68 -17.70 20.67
N LYS A 220 10.97 -16.88 21.45
CA LYS A 220 10.05 -15.90 20.91
C LYS A 220 10.82 -14.70 20.37
N ILE A 221 10.48 -14.27 19.16
CA ILE A 221 11.13 -13.17 18.45
C ILE A 221 10.06 -12.18 17.98
N THR A 222 10.35 -10.89 18.14
CA THR A 222 9.55 -9.84 17.50
C THR A 222 9.99 -9.73 16.05
N SER A 223 9.04 -9.78 15.10
CA SER A 223 9.32 -9.64 13.67
C SER A 223 8.27 -8.73 13.04
N VAL A 224 8.71 -7.74 12.30
CA VAL A 224 7.87 -6.74 11.63
C VAL A 224 8.26 -6.66 10.16
N GLY A 225 7.26 -6.74 9.27
CA GLY A 225 7.42 -6.42 7.85
C GLY A 225 7.40 -4.92 7.63
N VAL A 226 8.22 -4.44 6.71
CA VAL A 226 8.24 -3.02 6.33
C VAL A 226 8.21 -2.90 4.82
N VAL A 227 7.22 -2.21 4.29
CA VAL A 227 7.23 -1.77 2.89
C VAL A 227 7.79 -0.35 2.85
N TYR A 228 9.00 -0.21 2.31
CA TYR A 228 9.71 1.06 2.26
C TYR A 228 9.79 1.64 0.85
N PHE A 229 9.14 2.78 0.65
CA PHE A 229 9.21 3.56 -0.58
C PHE A 229 10.41 4.53 -0.49
N SER A 230 11.54 4.13 -1.04
CA SER A 230 12.86 4.70 -0.76
C SER A 230 13.10 6.11 -1.31
N ASP A 231 12.27 6.61 -2.20
CA ASP A 231 12.51 7.92 -2.82
C ASP A 231 11.77 9.07 -2.12
N GLY A 232 10.71 8.79 -1.36
CA GLY A 232 9.92 9.81 -0.67
C GLY A 232 9.03 10.65 -1.59
N SER A 233 9.07 10.43 -2.91
CA SER A 233 8.24 11.14 -3.90
C SER A 233 6.93 10.42 -4.22
N ILE A 234 6.67 9.28 -3.59
CA ILE A 234 5.45 8.53 -3.78
C ILE A 234 4.27 9.19 -3.04
N ASN A 235 3.14 9.26 -3.71
CA ASN A 235 1.88 9.60 -3.08
C ASN A 235 1.13 8.30 -2.76
N ILE A 236 0.86 8.03 -1.48
CA ILE A 236 0.17 6.82 -1.03
C ILE A 236 -1.27 7.19 -0.72
N ILE A 237 -2.20 6.58 -1.41
CA ILE A 237 -3.64 6.77 -1.26
C ILE A 237 -4.24 5.46 -0.76
N ASP A 238 -4.64 5.46 0.50
CA ASP A 238 -5.34 4.32 1.07
C ASP A 238 -6.85 4.53 1.06
N GLY A 239 -7.56 3.48 0.72
CA GLY A 239 -9.00 3.37 0.94
C GLY A 239 -9.32 2.97 2.38
N PRO A 240 -10.58 2.64 2.68
CA PRO A 240 -11.02 2.25 4.02
C PRO A 240 -10.50 0.88 4.48
N ALA A 241 -9.75 0.17 3.65
CA ALA A 241 -9.17 -1.14 4.00
C ALA A 241 -8.23 -1.02 5.21
N GLU A 242 -8.43 -1.89 6.20
CA GLU A 242 -7.53 -1.98 7.34
C GLU A 242 -6.16 -2.52 6.86
N ARG A 243 -5.08 -1.84 7.27
CA ARG A 243 -3.73 -2.34 7.07
C ARG A 243 -3.44 -3.51 7.99
N GLU A 244 -2.66 -4.47 7.50
CA GLU A 244 -2.20 -5.60 8.31
C GLU A 244 -1.38 -5.14 9.52
N LYS A 245 -1.71 -5.64 10.71
CA LYS A 245 -1.13 -5.23 12.01
C LYS A 245 0.38 -5.43 12.14
N TYR A 246 0.96 -6.28 11.29
CA TYR A 246 2.38 -6.66 11.36
C TYR A 246 3.24 -6.01 10.29
N VAL A 247 2.70 -4.99 9.61
CA VAL A 247 3.39 -4.29 8.54
C VAL A 247 3.41 -2.79 8.80
N ALA A 248 4.62 -2.23 8.79
CA ALA A 248 4.83 -0.81 8.77
C ALA A 248 5.03 -0.32 7.33
N THR A 249 4.54 0.87 7.05
CA THR A 249 4.77 1.57 5.78
C THR A 249 5.68 2.76 6.01
N ALA A 250 6.74 2.86 5.21
CA ALA A 250 7.64 4.00 5.25
C ALA A 250 7.80 4.60 3.85
N SER A 251 7.66 5.92 3.74
CA SER A 251 7.89 6.68 2.50
C SER A 251 8.98 7.75 2.65
N SER A 252 9.61 7.83 3.82
CA SER A 252 10.66 8.78 4.13
C SER A 252 11.60 8.20 5.18
N LYS A 253 12.79 8.78 5.30
CA LYS A 253 13.73 8.43 6.38
C LYS A 253 13.11 8.58 7.78
N ARG A 254 12.21 9.55 7.97
CA ARG A 254 11.51 9.75 9.24
C ARG A 254 10.55 8.60 9.53
N SER A 255 9.66 8.27 8.60
CA SER A 255 8.71 7.17 8.78
C SER A 255 9.42 5.80 8.85
N LEU A 256 10.58 5.62 8.18
CA LEU A 256 11.41 4.44 8.36
C LEU A 256 11.98 4.37 9.79
N LYS A 257 12.44 5.50 10.34
CA LYS A 257 12.87 5.58 11.74
C LYS A 257 11.74 5.24 12.70
N ASP A 258 10.54 5.76 12.44
CA ASP A 258 9.35 5.51 13.28
C ASP A 258 8.98 4.00 13.25
N ALA A 259 9.09 3.33 12.10
CA ALA A 259 8.88 1.88 11.98
C ALA A 259 9.90 1.06 12.78
N VAL A 260 11.18 1.46 12.76
CA VAL A 260 12.23 0.82 13.59
C VAL A 260 11.93 1.05 15.09
N GLU A 261 11.54 2.26 15.47
CA GLU A 261 11.21 2.60 16.86
C GLU A 261 9.99 1.82 17.35
N GLU A 262 8.98 1.66 16.53
CA GLU A 262 7.79 0.87 16.84
C GLU A 262 8.15 -0.61 17.08
N MET A 263 8.99 -1.21 16.25
CA MET A 263 9.49 -2.58 16.46
C MET A 263 10.21 -2.71 17.82
N ILE A 264 11.07 -1.73 18.16
CA ILE A 264 11.79 -1.71 19.44
C ILE A 264 10.81 -1.65 20.62
N VAL A 265 9.78 -0.80 20.54
CA VAL A 265 8.75 -0.65 21.58
C VAL A 265 7.89 -1.92 21.72
N GLN A 266 7.57 -2.57 20.60
CA GLN A 266 6.80 -3.81 20.61
C GLN A 266 7.59 -5.03 21.08
N SER A 267 8.92 -4.91 21.15
CA SER A 267 9.79 -6.01 21.58
C SER A 267 9.53 -6.39 23.03
N LYS A 268 9.18 -7.65 23.23
CA LYS A 268 8.96 -8.25 24.56
C LYS A 268 10.11 -9.16 25.01
N HIS A 269 10.99 -9.52 24.08
CA HIS A 269 12.05 -10.47 24.31
C HIS A 269 13.30 -9.99 23.57
N ASP A 270 14.39 -9.85 24.30
CA ASP A 270 15.68 -9.49 23.71
C ASP A 270 16.35 -10.71 23.08
N ILE A 271 16.96 -10.48 21.91
CA ILE A 271 17.81 -11.46 21.22
C ILE A 271 19.23 -11.26 21.73
N SER A 272 19.89 -12.32 22.22
CA SER A 272 21.28 -12.23 22.60
C SER A 272 22.20 -12.14 21.37
N GLU A 273 23.39 -11.58 21.53
CA GLU A 273 24.38 -11.50 20.44
C GLU A 273 24.71 -12.89 19.88
N LYS A 274 24.83 -13.89 20.76
CA LYS A 274 25.03 -15.29 20.36
C LYS A 274 23.87 -15.86 19.54
N ASP A 275 22.62 -15.51 19.88
CA ASP A 275 21.46 -15.96 19.11
C ASP A 275 21.40 -15.25 17.76
N SER A 276 21.81 -13.98 17.70
CA SER A 276 21.89 -13.24 16.44
C SER A 276 22.90 -13.86 15.48
N GLU A 277 24.08 -14.27 15.99
CA GLU A 277 25.07 -14.99 15.18
C GLU A 277 24.52 -16.30 14.61
N VAL A 278 23.71 -17.02 15.39
CA VAL A 278 23.09 -18.27 14.93
C VAL A 278 22.06 -17.98 13.82
N ILE A 279 21.25 -16.91 13.97
CA ILE A 279 20.31 -16.48 12.93
C ILE A 279 21.05 -16.08 11.65
N ILE A 280 22.14 -15.31 11.77
CA ILE A 280 22.97 -14.89 10.65
C ILE A 280 23.55 -16.10 9.91
N ASN A 281 24.17 -17.02 10.64
CA ASN A 281 24.74 -18.23 10.06
C ASN A 281 23.69 -19.12 9.40
N TYR A 282 22.45 -19.11 9.90
CA TYR A 282 21.33 -19.80 9.27
C TYR A 282 20.89 -19.15 7.96
N LEU A 283 20.97 -17.83 7.87
CA LEU A 283 20.64 -17.09 6.64
C LEU A 283 21.74 -17.18 5.57
N ASP A 284 22.98 -17.42 5.97
CA ASP A 284 24.14 -17.53 5.06
C ASP A 284 24.33 -18.94 4.48
N GLN A 285 23.53 -19.94 4.90
CA GLN A 285 23.55 -21.33 4.39
C GLN A 285 22.73 -21.46 3.10
#